data_06643f186e8c27f9532ee7a1306658d5
#
_entry.id   06643f186e8c27f9532ee7a1306658d5
#
_cell.length_a   1.000
_cell.length_b   1.000
_cell.length_c   1.000
_cell.angle_alpha   90.00
_cell.angle_beta   90.00
_cell.angle_gamma   90.00
#
_symmetry.space_group_name_H-M   'P 1'
#
loop_
_entity.id
_entity.type
_entity.pdbx_description
1 polymer ?
#
loop_
_entity_poly.entity_id
_entity_poly.type
_entity_poly.pdbx_seq_one_letter_code
_entity_poly.pdbx_strand_id
1 'polypeptide(L)'
;MEYKKVAFALGKDKPKLTIDYTQVDFADAPARLAFIDSKLFGVPFQGYDYYLDGKGGMKGVLAKLFQLFNQTGEQMDKADLVTYLAEIVFLPEALLQDFVSFTQIDAHTVEARISCNSVSASGVFRFDDACEMICFSTNERGQTASDGSVEEIPWEAQCDAYKLYSDGIKRPTIFRAVWKYPEEDFIYFDGSISSVDGAEVRR
;
A
#
# COMPACT_ATOMS: atom_id res chain seq x y z
N MET A 1 2.20 8.46 -7.92
CA MET A 1 0.78 8.68 -7.57
C MET A 1 0.66 9.78 -6.53
N GLU A 2 -0.37 10.61 -6.62
CA GLU A 2 -0.69 11.60 -5.60
C GLU A 2 -2.10 11.38 -5.06
N TYR A 3 -2.24 11.46 -3.74
CA TYR A 3 -3.52 11.45 -3.04
C TYR A 3 -3.68 12.76 -2.28
N LYS A 4 -4.89 13.26 -2.20
CA LYS A 4 -5.22 14.49 -1.46
C LYS A 4 -6.26 14.22 -0.39
N LYS A 5 -6.03 14.79 0.81
CA LYS A 5 -6.96 14.73 1.94
C LYS A 5 -7.33 13.29 2.32
N VAL A 6 -6.35 12.39 2.34
CA VAL A 6 -6.54 11.01 2.76
C VAL A 6 -6.90 10.97 4.24
N ALA A 7 -7.94 10.22 4.60
CA ALA A 7 -8.19 9.87 5.99
C ALA A 7 -7.26 8.73 6.40
N PHE A 8 -6.38 8.97 7.35
CA PHE A 8 -5.34 8.04 7.77
C PHE A 8 -5.30 7.89 9.29
N ALA A 9 -5.11 6.68 9.79
CA ALA A 9 -4.93 6.39 11.21
C ALA A 9 -3.79 5.37 11.41
N LEU A 10 -2.88 5.66 12.34
CA LEU A 10 -1.78 4.75 12.70
C LEU A 10 -2.22 3.49 13.46
N GLY A 11 -3.45 3.45 13.95
CA GLY A 11 -4.02 2.31 14.68
C GLY A 11 -5.46 2.58 15.09
N LYS A 12 -6.19 1.53 15.50
CA LYS A 12 -7.63 1.58 15.84
C LYS A 12 -7.93 2.63 16.92
N ASP A 13 -7.04 2.74 17.91
CA ASP A 13 -7.17 3.68 19.05
C ASP A 13 -6.44 5.01 18.84
N LYS A 14 -5.96 5.27 17.63
CA LYS A 14 -5.24 6.49 17.31
C LYS A 14 -6.15 7.49 16.57
N PRO A 15 -5.90 8.80 16.72
CA PRO A 15 -6.68 9.80 16.00
C PRO A 15 -6.52 9.63 14.49
N LYS A 16 -7.62 9.81 13.76
CA LYS A 16 -7.57 9.95 12.30
C LYS A 16 -6.96 11.30 11.93
N LEU A 17 -5.99 11.25 11.03
CA LEU A 17 -5.33 12.43 10.45
C LEU A 17 -5.86 12.64 9.04
N THR A 18 -5.89 13.88 8.60
CA THR A 18 -5.99 14.20 7.17
C THR A 18 -4.58 14.41 6.66
N ILE A 19 -4.18 13.63 5.68
CA ILE A 19 -2.84 13.68 5.11
C ILE A 19 -2.89 13.99 3.62
N ASP A 20 -1.85 14.62 3.10
CA ASP A 20 -1.47 14.56 1.70
C ASP A 20 -0.43 13.45 1.54
N TYR A 21 -0.57 12.64 0.49
CA TYR A 21 0.23 11.45 0.30
C TYR A 21 0.74 11.39 -1.14
N THR A 22 2.05 11.30 -1.29
CA THR A 22 2.71 11.17 -2.60
C THR A 22 3.52 9.89 -2.61
N GLN A 23 3.35 9.09 -3.65
CA GLN A 23 4.00 7.80 -3.79
C GLN A 23 4.70 7.68 -5.14
N VAL A 24 5.88 7.09 -5.11
CA VAL A 24 6.66 6.67 -6.28
C VAL A 24 6.87 5.18 -6.21
N ASP A 25 6.47 4.47 -7.25
CA ASP A 25 6.62 3.03 -7.40
C ASP A 25 7.47 2.72 -8.63
N PHE A 26 8.24 1.65 -8.55
CA PHE A 26 9.11 1.19 -9.61
C PHE A 26 8.54 -0.10 -10.22
N ALA A 27 8.49 -0.17 -11.55
CA ALA A 27 7.92 -1.32 -12.23
C ALA A 27 8.95 -2.43 -12.54
N ASP A 28 10.23 -2.10 -12.56
CA ASP A 28 11.33 -3.03 -12.90
C ASP A 28 11.91 -3.77 -11.68
N ALA A 29 11.53 -3.37 -10.49
CA ALA A 29 11.87 -4.03 -9.23
C ALA A 29 10.80 -3.75 -8.17
N PRO A 30 10.55 -4.66 -7.20
CA PRO A 30 9.68 -4.36 -6.07
C PRO A 30 10.28 -3.25 -5.21
N ALA A 31 9.90 -2.00 -5.53
CA ALA A 31 10.36 -0.84 -4.78
C ALA A 31 9.29 0.26 -4.79
N ARG A 32 9.11 0.90 -3.63
CA ARG A 32 8.17 2.02 -3.44
C ARG A 32 8.71 3.00 -2.41
N LEU A 33 8.34 4.27 -2.58
CA LEU A 33 8.62 5.35 -1.64
C LEU A 33 7.36 6.18 -1.49
N ALA A 34 6.89 6.35 -0.28
CA ALA A 34 5.73 7.15 0.03
C ALA A 34 6.05 8.25 1.04
N PHE A 35 5.52 9.43 0.79
CA PHE A 35 5.71 10.62 1.60
C PHE A 35 4.36 11.08 2.13
N ILE A 36 4.30 11.28 3.43
CA ILE A 36 3.10 11.71 4.16
C ILE A 36 3.35 13.12 4.69
N ASP A 37 2.49 14.06 4.31
CA ASP A 37 2.46 15.40 4.90
C ASP A 37 1.15 15.65 5.62
N SER A 38 1.23 16.10 6.87
CA SER A 38 0.08 16.38 7.72
C SER A 38 0.41 17.38 8.83
N LYS A 39 -0.58 17.57 9.70
CA LYS A 39 -0.42 18.30 10.97
C LYS A 39 -0.99 17.45 12.11
N LEU A 40 -0.20 17.26 13.16
CA LEU A 40 -0.63 16.66 14.41
C LEU A 40 -0.76 17.78 15.46
N PHE A 41 -1.99 18.07 15.92
CA PHE A 41 -2.31 19.19 16.81
C PHE A 41 -1.77 20.56 16.32
N GLY A 42 -1.83 20.80 15.00
CA GLY A 42 -1.34 22.02 14.37
C GLY A 42 0.17 22.06 14.09
N VAL A 43 0.95 21.09 14.59
CA VAL A 43 2.39 20.98 14.36
C VAL A 43 2.65 20.14 13.11
N PRO A 44 3.56 20.53 12.19
CA PRO A 44 3.89 19.75 11.02
C PRO A 44 4.32 18.33 11.38
N PHE A 45 3.68 17.34 10.77
CA PHE A 45 4.01 15.92 10.85
C PHE A 45 4.37 15.42 9.46
N GLN A 46 5.49 14.71 9.34
CA GLN A 46 5.95 14.07 8.11
C GLN A 46 6.16 12.59 8.35
N GLY A 47 5.68 11.79 7.42
CA GLY A 47 5.90 10.34 7.39
C GLY A 47 6.61 9.92 6.13
N TYR A 48 7.37 8.84 6.25
CA TYR A 48 8.03 8.12 5.16
C TYR A 48 7.68 6.66 5.31
N ASP A 49 7.22 6.06 4.22
CA ASP A 49 6.93 4.64 4.13
C ASP A 49 7.63 4.12 2.87
N TYR A 50 8.42 3.06 2.99
CA TYR A 50 9.28 2.65 1.88
C TYR A 50 9.47 1.13 1.85
N TYR A 51 9.66 0.63 0.63
CA TYR A 51 10.23 -0.68 0.37
C TYR A 51 11.32 -0.53 -0.69
N LEU A 52 12.54 -0.92 -0.36
CA LEU A 52 13.70 -0.78 -1.24
C LEU A 52 14.70 -1.91 -0.98
N ASP A 53 15.19 -2.57 -2.04
CA ASP A 53 16.18 -3.65 -1.95
C ASP A 53 15.82 -4.77 -0.96
N GLY A 54 14.53 -5.10 -0.83
CA GLY A 54 14.04 -6.12 0.09
C GLY A 54 13.92 -5.64 1.53
N LYS A 55 14.02 -4.34 1.78
CA LYS A 55 13.88 -3.72 3.10
C LYS A 55 12.72 -2.75 3.14
N GLY A 56 11.84 -2.98 4.11
CA GLY A 56 10.69 -2.15 4.39
C GLY A 56 10.85 -1.31 5.65
N GLY A 57 10.13 -0.20 5.70
CA GLY A 57 10.12 0.59 6.91
C GLY A 57 9.22 1.81 6.85
N MET A 58 8.73 2.20 8.01
CA MET A 58 7.91 3.39 8.19
C MET A 58 8.47 4.28 9.30
N LYS A 59 8.61 5.58 9.02
CA LYS A 59 9.13 6.58 9.95
C LYS A 59 8.20 7.78 10.04
N GLY A 60 7.98 8.28 11.26
CA GLY A 60 7.23 9.51 11.51
C GLY A 60 8.04 10.55 12.28
N VAL A 61 7.99 11.80 11.82
CA VAL A 61 8.74 12.93 12.38
C VAL A 61 7.82 14.12 12.63
N LEU A 62 7.86 14.68 13.83
CA LEU A 62 7.12 15.87 14.22
C LEU A 62 8.04 17.10 14.19
N ALA A 63 7.53 18.23 13.67
CA ALA A 63 8.26 19.50 13.55
C ALA A 63 9.62 19.37 12.83
N LYS A 64 9.81 18.33 12.00
CA LYS A 64 11.09 17.98 11.34
C LYS A 64 12.27 17.68 12.29
N LEU A 65 12.03 17.56 13.59
CA LEU A 65 13.05 17.39 14.62
C LEU A 65 12.84 16.17 15.49
N PHE A 66 11.60 15.85 15.85
CA PHE A 66 11.31 14.81 16.81
C PHE A 66 10.81 13.55 16.09
N GLN A 67 11.62 12.50 16.10
CA GLN A 67 11.20 11.19 15.61
C GLN A 67 10.18 10.60 16.59
N LEU A 68 8.95 10.36 16.09
CA LEU A 68 7.87 9.77 16.88
C LEU A 68 7.95 8.24 16.85
N PHE A 69 8.27 7.69 15.69
CA PHE A 69 8.47 6.25 15.48
C PHE A 69 9.40 5.99 14.29
N ASN A 70 9.99 4.80 14.29
CA ASN A 70 10.77 4.25 13.19
C ASN A 70 10.65 2.73 13.25
N GLN A 71 9.81 2.19 12.37
CA GLN A 71 9.53 0.77 12.28
C GLN A 71 10.33 0.17 11.14
N THR A 72 11.08 -0.87 11.43
CA THR A 72 11.91 -1.62 10.47
C THR A 72 12.02 -3.08 10.93
N GLY A 73 12.64 -3.93 10.13
CA GLY A 73 12.88 -5.34 10.46
C GLY A 73 12.06 -6.28 9.58
N GLU A 74 12.25 -7.58 9.74
CA GLU A 74 11.70 -8.62 8.87
C GLU A 74 10.19 -8.54 8.67
N GLN A 75 9.46 -8.16 9.73
CA GLN A 75 8.01 -7.99 9.65
C GLN A 75 7.62 -6.80 8.75
N MET A 76 8.34 -5.68 8.86
CA MET A 76 8.12 -4.53 7.99
C MET A 76 8.56 -4.84 6.55
N ASP A 77 9.67 -5.55 6.37
CA ASP A 77 10.13 -6.00 5.05
C ASP A 77 9.00 -6.78 4.34
N LYS A 78 8.33 -7.70 5.06
CA LYS A 78 7.20 -8.47 4.52
C LYS A 78 5.94 -7.63 4.32
N ALA A 79 5.59 -6.78 5.29
CA ALA A 79 4.39 -5.95 5.23
C ALA A 79 4.43 -4.96 4.04
N ASP A 80 5.60 -4.38 3.76
CA ASP A 80 5.75 -3.44 2.65
C ASP A 80 5.85 -4.13 1.29
N LEU A 81 6.39 -5.36 1.23
CA LEU A 81 6.31 -6.19 0.03
C LEU A 81 4.85 -6.58 -0.30
N VAL A 82 4.05 -6.91 0.72
CA VAL A 82 2.61 -7.14 0.57
C VAL A 82 1.90 -5.89 0.05
N THR A 83 2.25 -4.72 0.58
CA THR A 83 1.67 -3.44 0.14
C THR A 83 2.01 -3.18 -1.33
N TYR A 84 3.27 -3.38 -1.74
CA TYR A 84 3.66 -3.28 -3.15
C TYR A 84 2.86 -4.24 -4.04
N LEU A 85 2.70 -5.51 -3.63
CA LEU A 85 1.89 -6.48 -4.37
C LEU A 85 0.43 -6.02 -4.53
N ALA A 86 -0.19 -5.51 -3.47
CA ALA A 86 -1.57 -5.03 -3.52
C ALA A 86 -1.76 -3.83 -4.45
N GLU A 87 -0.73 -2.98 -4.56
CA GLU A 87 -0.71 -1.77 -5.38
C GLU A 87 -0.22 -2.01 -6.83
N ILE A 88 0.16 -3.24 -7.17
CA ILE A 88 0.71 -3.58 -8.50
C ILE A 88 -0.27 -3.28 -9.65
N VAL A 89 -1.56 -3.20 -9.37
CA VAL A 89 -2.60 -2.82 -10.34
C VAL A 89 -2.42 -1.40 -10.92
N PHE A 90 -1.65 -0.55 -10.24
CA PHE A 90 -1.27 0.78 -10.74
C PHE A 90 -0.07 0.75 -11.68
N LEU A 91 0.64 -0.39 -11.76
CA LEU A 91 1.92 -0.60 -12.42
C LEU A 91 1.82 -1.76 -13.41
N PRO A 92 1.13 -1.60 -14.56
CA PRO A 92 0.91 -2.72 -15.50
C PRO A 92 2.21 -3.35 -16.00
N GLU A 93 3.31 -2.61 -16.10
CA GLU A 93 4.62 -3.13 -16.48
C GLU A 93 5.21 -4.08 -15.41
N ALA A 94 4.89 -3.88 -14.15
CA ALA A 94 5.32 -4.74 -13.05
C ALA A 94 4.63 -6.11 -13.08
N LEU A 95 3.42 -6.21 -13.64
CA LEU A 95 2.70 -7.47 -13.79
C LEU A 95 3.41 -8.47 -14.73
N LEU A 96 4.30 -7.97 -15.58
CA LEU A 96 5.03 -8.77 -16.57
C LEU A 96 6.44 -9.18 -16.10
N GLN A 97 6.81 -8.85 -14.88
CA GLN A 97 8.14 -9.12 -14.34
C GLN A 97 8.23 -10.49 -13.69
N ASP A 98 9.43 -11.06 -13.64
CA ASP A 98 9.71 -12.40 -13.10
C ASP A 98 9.58 -12.50 -11.57
N PHE A 99 9.55 -11.36 -10.86
CA PHE A 99 9.41 -11.35 -9.41
C PHE A 99 7.97 -11.59 -8.93
N VAL A 100 6.98 -11.57 -9.81
CA VAL A 100 5.57 -11.83 -9.50
C VAL A 100 5.03 -12.97 -10.35
N SER A 101 4.16 -13.78 -9.78
CA SER A 101 3.46 -14.85 -10.48
C SER A 101 1.99 -14.90 -10.10
N PHE A 102 1.16 -15.37 -11.03
CA PHE A 102 -0.29 -15.39 -10.89
C PHE A 102 -0.83 -16.78 -11.17
N THR A 103 -1.78 -17.23 -10.35
CA THR A 103 -2.52 -18.47 -10.54
C THR A 103 -4.01 -18.18 -10.52
N GLN A 104 -4.69 -18.42 -11.63
CA GLN A 104 -6.15 -18.25 -11.69
C GLN A 104 -6.83 -19.32 -10.82
N ILE A 105 -7.70 -18.88 -9.90
CA ILE A 105 -8.53 -19.75 -9.06
C ILE A 105 -9.89 -19.98 -9.75
N ASP A 106 -10.53 -18.90 -10.20
CA ASP A 106 -11.78 -18.92 -10.95
C ASP A 106 -11.86 -17.74 -11.93
N ALA A 107 -13.05 -17.45 -12.48
CA ALA A 107 -13.25 -16.39 -13.47
C ALA A 107 -12.91 -14.97 -12.95
N HIS A 108 -13.01 -14.75 -11.65
CA HIS A 108 -12.87 -13.43 -11.01
C HIS A 108 -11.84 -13.41 -9.88
N THR A 109 -11.13 -14.51 -9.66
CA THR A 109 -10.22 -14.68 -8.52
C THR A 109 -8.85 -15.18 -8.98
N VAL A 110 -7.80 -14.47 -8.57
CA VAL A 110 -6.42 -14.78 -8.91
C VAL A 110 -5.56 -14.75 -7.66
N GLU A 111 -4.86 -15.85 -7.37
CA GLU A 111 -3.77 -15.84 -6.39
C GLU A 111 -2.55 -15.18 -7.02
N ALA A 112 -1.91 -14.28 -6.29
CA ALA A 112 -0.65 -13.66 -6.66
C ALA A 112 0.43 -13.97 -5.62
N ARG A 113 1.66 -14.18 -6.09
CA ARG A 113 2.85 -14.39 -5.27
C ARG A 113 3.96 -13.48 -5.74
N ILE A 114 4.63 -12.83 -4.82
CA ILE A 114 5.76 -11.94 -5.09
C ILE A 114 6.97 -12.39 -4.28
N SER A 115 8.16 -12.23 -4.83
CA SER A 115 9.41 -12.50 -4.14
C SER A 115 10.44 -11.41 -4.45
N CYS A 116 11.11 -10.94 -3.41
CA CYS A 116 12.21 -9.99 -3.54
C CYS A 116 13.29 -10.34 -2.51
N ASN A 117 14.50 -10.64 -3.00
CA ASN A 117 15.59 -11.15 -2.19
C ASN A 117 15.15 -12.43 -1.41
N SER A 118 15.23 -12.41 -0.08
CA SER A 118 14.81 -13.53 0.79
C SER A 118 13.38 -13.42 1.30
N VAL A 119 12.63 -12.38 0.92
CA VAL A 119 11.25 -12.15 1.36
C VAL A 119 10.29 -12.59 0.27
N SER A 120 9.22 -13.26 0.68
CA SER A 120 8.11 -13.60 -0.21
C SER A 120 6.77 -13.32 0.47
N ALA A 121 5.77 -12.99 -0.34
CA ALA A 121 4.41 -12.73 0.11
C ALA A 121 3.40 -13.23 -0.92
N SER A 122 2.17 -13.48 -0.45
CA SER A 122 1.06 -13.86 -1.31
C SER A 122 -0.25 -13.22 -0.89
N GLY A 123 -1.21 -13.24 -1.80
CA GLY A 123 -2.57 -12.80 -1.55
C GLY A 123 -3.48 -13.09 -2.74
N VAL A 124 -4.72 -12.72 -2.61
CA VAL A 124 -5.77 -13.04 -3.57
C VAL A 124 -6.42 -11.76 -4.07
N PHE A 125 -6.33 -11.53 -5.37
CA PHE A 125 -7.06 -10.51 -6.08
C PHE A 125 -8.47 -10.99 -6.44
N ARG A 126 -9.47 -10.14 -6.23
CA ARG A 126 -10.84 -10.32 -6.72
C ARG A 126 -11.20 -9.19 -7.68
N PHE A 127 -11.86 -9.57 -8.77
CA PHE A 127 -12.28 -8.69 -9.85
C PHE A 127 -13.79 -8.76 -10.03
N ASP A 128 -14.39 -7.72 -10.58
CA ASP A 128 -15.78 -7.72 -11.02
C ASP A 128 -15.93 -8.22 -12.46
N ASP A 129 -17.17 -8.19 -12.98
CA ASP A 129 -17.49 -8.60 -14.36
C ASP A 129 -16.86 -7.69 -15.43
N ALA A 130 -16.42 -6.49 -15.06
CA ALA A 130 -15.69 -5.56 -15.93
C ALA A 130 -14.17 -5.77 -15.88
N CYS A 131 -13.69 -6.81 -15.17
CA CYS A 131 -12.29 -7.07 -14.87
C CYS A 131 -11.60 -5.94 -14.09
N GLU A 132 -12.36 -5.20 -13.29
CA GLU A 132 -11.84 -4.19 -12.37
C GLU A 132 -11.56 -4.85 -11.00
N MET A 133 -10.39 -4.61 -10.43
CA MET A 133 -10.04 -5.13 -9.12
C MET A 133 -10.98 -4.53 -8.06
N ILE A 134 -11.68 -5.38 -7.32
CA ILE A 134 -12.49 -4.98 -6.17
C ILE A 134 -11.63 -4.91 -4.92
N CYS A 135 -10.84 -5.97 -4.68
CA CYS A 135 -9.93 -6.03 -3.56
C CYS A 135 -8.78 -7.01 -3.78
N PHE A 136 -7.72 -6.79 -3.03
CA PHE A 136 -6.67 -7.75 -2.73
C PHE A 136 -6.76 -8.11 -1.25
N SER A 137 -6.66 -9.39 -0.88
CA SER A 137 -6.74 -9.86 0.50
C SER A 137 -5.58 -10.79 0.83
N THR A 138 -5.07 -10.70 2.07
CA THR A 138 -4.00 -11.55 2.59
C THR A 138 -4.04 -11.64 4.12
N ASN A 139 -3.45 -12.72 4.66
CA ASN A 139 -3.15 -12.88 6.08
C ASN A 139 -1.66 -12.66 6.39
N GLU A 140 -0.86 -12.30 5.38
CA GLU A 140 0.60 -12.29 5.49
C GLU A 140 1.19 -10.91 5.83
N ARG A 141 0.36 -9.86 5.93
CA ARG A 141 0.87 -8.51 6.16
C ARG A 141 1.30 -8.28 7.61
N GLY A 142 0.57 -8.77 8.59
CA GLY A 142 0.79 -8.51 10.02
C GLY A 142 0.65 -7.02 10.38
N GLN A 143 0.01 -6.74 11.48
CA GLN A 143 -0.07 -5.37 12.02
C GLN A 143 0.99 -5.19 13.10
N THR A 144 1.90 -4.24 12.90
CA THR A 144 2.91 -3.91 13.92
C THR A 144 2.38 -2.78 14.82
N ALA A 145 2.21 -3.07 16.10
CA ALA A 145 1.85 -2.08 17.11
C ALA A 145 3.03 -1.17 17.49
N SER A 146 2.74 -0.07 18.19
CA SER A 146 3.77 0.90 18.59
C SER A 146 4.81 0.36 19.57
N ASP A 147 4.53 -0.74 20.26
CA ASP A 147 5.44 -1.45 21.16
C ASP A 147 6.29 -2.52 20.44
N GLY A 148 6.08 -2.69 19.11
CA GLY A 148 6.77 -3.67 18.28
C GLY A 148 6.11 -5.04 18.25
N SER A 149 5.02 -5.26 18.98
CA SER A 149 4.25 -6.51 18.88
C SER A 149 3.58 -6.61 17.50
N VAL A 150 3.39 -7.84 17.03
CA VAL A 150 2.78 -8.12 15.72
C VAL A 150 1.51 -8.93 15.95
N GLU A 151 0.41 -8.46 15.39
CA GLU A 151 -0.86 -9.17 15.35
C GLU A 151 -1.15 -9.66 13.93
N GLU A 152 -1.50 -10.93 13.79
CA GLU A 152 -1.93 -11.53 12.53
C GLU A 152 -3.42 -11.25 12.30
N ILE A 153 -3.69 -10.09 11.70
CA ILE A 153 -5.05 -9.68 11.33
C ILE A 153 -5.16 -9.73 9.81
N PRO A 154 -6.23 -10.33 9.26
CA PRO A 154 -6.47 -10.29 7.82
C PRO A 154 -6.51 -8.85 7.31
N TRP A 155 -5.90 -8.62 6.17
CA TRP A 155 -5.77 -7.30 5.57
C TRP A 155 -6.30 -7.27 4.14
N GLU A 156 -6.94 -6.16 3.77
CA GLU A 156 -7.41 -5.91 2.41
C GLU A 156 -6.95 -4.55 1.89
N ALA A 157 -6.59 -4.52 0.60
CA ALA A 157 -6.58 -3.32 -0.21
C ALA A 157 -7.82 -3.33 -1.09
N GLN A 158 -8.62 -2.26 -1.06
CA GLN A 158 -9.86 -2.15 -1.82
C GLN A 158 -9.75 -1.03 -2.85
N CYS A 159 -10.23 -1.29 -4.07
CA CYS A 159 -10.24 -0.35 -5.18
C CYS A 159 -11.67 -0.04 -5.62
N ASP A 160 -11.89 1.20 -6.09
CA ASP A 160 -13.21 1.65 -6.55
C ASP A 160 -13.08 2.83 -7.53
N ALA A 161 -14.20 3.17 -8.19
CA ALA A 161 -14.35 4.35 -9.05
C ALA A 161 -13.29 4.43 -10.17
N TYR A 162 -13.23 3.42 -11.02
CA TYR A 162 -12.26 3.31 -12.10
C TYR A 162 -12.40 4.41 -13.16
N LYS A 163 -11.28 4.90 -13.65
CA LYS A 163 -11.20 5.93 -14.70
C LYS A 163 -10.17 5.52 -15.74
N LEU A 164 -10.47 5.82 -17.01
CA LEU A 164 -9.52 5.71 -18.11
C LEU A 164 -8.57 6.92 -18.10
N TYR A 165 -7.27 6.68 -18.04
CA TYR A 165 -6.23 7.70 -18.08
C TYR A 165 -5.75 7.98 -19.49
N SER A 166 -4.97 9.04 -19.68
CA SER A 166 -4.47 9.48 -20.99
C SER A 166 -3.53 8.49 -21.67
N ASP A 167 -2.91 7.60 -20.92
CA ASP A 167 -2.08 6.49 -21.41
C ASP A 167 -2.89 5.27 -21.90
N GLY A 168 -4.22 5.36 -21.88
CA GLY A 168 -5.13 4.28 -22.30
C GLY A 168 -5.33 3.19 -21.24
N ILE A 169 -4.79 3.36 -20.03
CA ILE A 169 -4.92 2.38 -18.94
C ILE A 169 -6.03 2.82 -17.98
N LYS A 170 -6.87 1.87 -17.60
CA LYS A 170 -7.94 2.08 -16.63
C LYS A 170 -7.40 1.75 -15.23
N ARG A 171 -7.49 2.72 -14.31
CA ARG A 171 -7.03 2.58 -12.92
C ARG A 171 -8.09 3.05 -11.94
N PRO A 172 -8.11 2.53 -10.69
CA PRO A 172 -9.01 3.03 -9.65
C PRO A 172 -8.64 4.46 -9.26
N THR A 173 -9.64 5.23 -8.84
CA THR A 173 -9.45 6.58 -8.29
C THR A 173 -9.68 6.63 -6.79
N ILE A 174 -10.14 5.52 -6.20
CA ILE A 174 -10.29 5.33 -4.75
C ILE A 174 -9.50 4.11 -4.36
N PHE A 175 -8.69 4.25 -3.31
CA PHE A 175 -7.94 3.17 -2.71
C PHE A 175 -8.11 3.21 -1.19
N ARG A 176 -8.41 2.04 -0.60
CA ARG A 176 -8.55 1.87 0.85
C ARG A 176 -7.70 0.73 1.34
N ALA A 177 -7.10 0.91 2.51
CA ALA A 177 -6.44 -0.16 3.23
C ALA A 177 -7.20 -0.46 4.52
N VAL A 178 -7.50 -1.74 4.74
CA VAL A 178 -8.49 -2.20 5.72
C VAL A 178 -7.93 -3.35 6.54
N TRP A 179 -7.96 -3.24 7.86
CA TRP A 179 -7.77 -4.37 8.78
C TRP A 179 -9.13 -5.01 9.06
N LYS A 180 -9.21 -6.33 8.90
CA LYS A 180 -10.43 -7.12 9.06
C LYS A 180 -10.48 -7.70 10.48
N TYR A 181 -10.81 -6.87 11.47
CA TYR A 181 -10.99 -7.35 12.83
C TYR A 181 -12.28 -8.20 12.94
N PRO A 182 -12.35 -9.15 13.89
CA PRO A 182 -13.54 -9.99 14.07
C PRO A 182 -14.83 -9.19 14.35
N GLU A 183 -14.72 -8.04 15.01
CA GLU A 183 -15.86 -7.22 15.43
C GLU A 183 -16.30 -6.24 14.34
N GLU A 184 -15.33 -5.67 13.59
CA GLU A 184 -15.59 -4.64 12.59
C GLU A 184 -14.38 -4.43 11.64
N ASP A 185 -14.64 -3.97 10.46
CA ASP A 185 -13.61 -3.53 9.52
C ASP A 185 -13.02 -2.18 9.98
N PHE A 186 -11.70 -2.09 10.03
CA PHE A 186 -11.00 -0.85 10.34
C PHE A 186 -10.30 -0.29 9.12
N ILE A 187 -10.94 0.70 8.47
CA ILE A 187 -10.32 1.45 7.36
C ILE A 187 -9.34 2.45 7.97
N TYR A 188 -8.04 2.16 7.82
CA TYR A 188 -7.00 3.03 8.34
C TYR A 188 -6.40 3.97 7.29
N PHE A 189 -6.62 3.67 6.00
CA PHE A 189 -6.28 4.53 4.86
C PHE A 189 -7.49 4.59 3.94
N ASP A 190 -8.01 5.78 3.67
CA ASP A 190 -9.10 6.01 2.72
C ASP A 190 -8.74 7.23 1.86
N GLY A 191 -8.28 6.95 0.65
CA GLY A 191 -7.70 7.95 -0.23
C GLY A 191 -8.33 8.04 -1.60
N SER A 192 -8.53 9.28 -2.07
CA SER A 192 -8.84 9.56 -3.47
C SER A 192 -7.56 9.93 -4.21
N ILE A 193 -7.32 9.24 -5.32
CA ILE A 193 -6.14 9.45 -6.16
C ILE A 193 -6.39 10.68 -7.05
N SER A 194 -5.56 11.69 -6.92
CA SER A 194 -5.66 12.94 -7.71
C SER A 194 -4.91 12.86 -9.02
N SER A 195 -3.76 12.18 -9.06
CA SER A 195 -2.99 11.95 -10.29
C SER A 195 -2.23 10.62 -10.24
N VAL A 196 -2.04 10.04 -11.41
CA VAL A 196 -1.12 8.93 -11.66
C VAL A 196 -0.31 9.30 -12.89
N ASP A 197 0.98 9.55 -12.71
CA ASP A 197 1.90 9.93 -13.77
C ASP A 197 2.98 8.84 -13.91
N GLY A 198 3.16 8.31 -15.11
CA GLY A 198 4.28 7.44 -15.46
C GLY A 198 5.48 8.30 -15.88
N ALA A 199 6.66 7.97 -15.38
CA ALA A 199 7.92 8.57 -15.82
C ALA A 199 8.90 7.47 -16.20
N GLU A 200 9.51 7.60 -17.38
CA GLU A 200 10.70 6.80 -17.71
C GLU A 200 11.89 7.32 -16.90
N VAL A 201 12.45 6.49 -16.05
CA VAL A 201 13.75 6.77 -15.44
C VAL A 201 14.81 6.52 -16.51
N ARG A 202 15.29 7.56 -17.15
CA ARG A 202 16.45 7.45 -18.04
C ARG A 202 17.68 7.15 -17.17
N ARG A 203 18.21 5.97 -17.35
CA ARG A 203 19.50 5.52 -16.75
C ARG A 203 20.67 6.20 -17.44
#